data_8506f7003dbeb53a667b71e5bdb49c4b
#
_entry.id   8506f7003dbeb53a667b71e5bdb49c4b
#
_cell.length_a   1.000
_cell.length_b   1.000
_cell.length_c   1.000
_cell.angle_alpha   90.00
_cell.angle_beta   90.00
_cell.angle_gamma   90.00
#
_symmetry.space_group_name_H-M   'P 1'
#
loop_
_entity.id
_entity.type
_entity.pdbx_description
1 polymer ?
#
loop_
_entity_poly.entity_id
_entity_poly.type
_entity_poly.pdbx_seq_one_letter_code
_entity_poly.pdbx_strand_id
1 'polypeptide(L)'
;MRRGEFQIIDRFFTHDAFGEWRSQGVGDDCAIIDMPGNRIAVTTDMMAVGTHFLPGARPEDIGYKALAVNLSDLAAAGASPRAFFLSIGLPERDDEWLAGFSRGLMALAESSGCALLGGDTTRTAEVGGTHAPVTISITAMGSLPEGKGLTRAGAKPGDDIWVSGTVGDAYAALKQDRKSTR
;
A
#
# COMPACT_ATOMS: atom_id res chain seq x y z
N MET A 1 -11.81 14.82 21.29
CA MET A 1 -10.86 13.71 21.08
C MET A 1 -10.90 13.33 19.59
N ARG A 2 -9.78 13.38 18.85
CA ARG A 2 -9.74 12.88 17.45
C ARG A 2 -9.89 11.37 17.49
N ARG A 3 -10.79 10.82 16.68
CA ARG A 3 -10.97 9.38 16.54
C ARG A 3 -9.74 8.80 15.85
N GLY A 4 -9.26 7.65 16.30
CA GLY A 4 -8.24 6.89 15.60
C GLY A 4 -8.78 6.29 14.29
N GLU A 5 -7.89 5.93 13.38
CA GLU A 5 -8.22 5.38 12.06
C GLU A 5 -9.19 4.17 12.16
N PHE A 6 -8.87 3.19 12.99
CA PHE A 6 -9.72 2.01 13.18
C PHE A 6 -11.14 2.33 13.66
N GLN A 7 -11.31 3.36 14.50
CA GLN A 7 -12.64 3.81 14.94
C GLN A 7 -13.46 4.45 13.80
N ILE A 8 -12.79 5.09 12.84
CA ILE A 8 -13.43 5.66 11.64
C ILE A 8 -13.85 4.52 10.71
N ILE A 9 -12.96 3.57 10.46
CA ILE A 9 -13.24 2.41 9.60
C ILE A 9 -14.43 1.62 10.15
N ASP A 10 -14.38 1.24 11.43
CA ASP A 10 -15.44 0.47 12.08
C ASP A 10 -16.80 1.18 12.00
N ARG A 11 -16.83 2.47 12.28
CA ARG A 11 -18.09 3.22 12.35
C ARG A 11 -18.74 3.52 10.98
N PHE A 12 -17.93 3.80 9.96
CA PHE A 12 -18.43 4.37 8.71
C PHE A 12 -18.24 3.45 7.49
N PHE A 13 -17.34 2.48 7.57
CA PHE A 13 -16.97 1.66 6.42
C PHE A 13 -17.12 0.16 6.64
N THR A 14 -17.44 -0.28 7.87
CA THR A 14 -17.76 -1.68 8.14
C THR A 14 -19.25 -1.90 7.94
N HIS A 15 -19.61 -2.65 6.92
CA HIS A 15 -20.96 -3.01 6.56
C HIS A 15 -21.06 -4.50 6.22
N ASP A 16 -22.27 -5.06 6.30
CA ASP A 16 -22.52 -6.42 5.81
C ASP A 16 -22.18 -6.49 4.32
N ALA A 17 -21.46 -7.52 3.96
CA ALA A 17 -21.04 -7.69 2.57
C ALA A 17 -22.21 -8.08 1.67
N PHE A 18 -22.26 -7.45 0.53
CA PHE A 18 -23.14 -7.85 -0.55
C PHE A 18 -22.49 -8.93 -1.40
N GLY A 19 -23.18 -10.07 -1.58
CA GLY A 19 -22.77 -11.11 -2.50
C GLY A 19 -21.80 -12.16 -1.93
N GLU A 20 -21.55 -13.18 -2.74
CA GLU A 20 -20.82 -14.41 -2.37
C GLU A 20 -19.28 -14.31 -2.62
N TRP A 21 -18.77 -13.15 -2.97
CA TRP A 21 -17.42 -12.97 -3.53
C TRP A 21 -16.30 -12.87 -2.50
N ARG A 22 -16.60 -12.87 -1.21
CA ARG A 22 -15.56 -12.65 -0.23
C ARG A 22 -15.67 -13.58 0.97
N SER A 23 -14.55 -14.09 1.41
CA SER A 23 -14.43 -14.82 2.68
C SER A 23 -13.94 -13.93 3.83
N GLN A 24 -13.27 -12.80 3.55
CA GLN A 24 -12.73 -11.88 4.54
C GLN A 24 -12.67 -10.46 3.96
N GLY A 25 -13.05 -9.48 4.75
CA GLY A 25 -13.15 -8.09 4.31
C GLY A 25 -12.47 -7.10 5.25
N VAL A 26 -13.15 -5.99 5.51
CA VAL A 26 -12.64 -4.87 6.32
C VAL A 26 -12.16 -5.33 7.70
N GLY A 27 -10.98 -4.85 8.12
CA GLY A 27 -10.39 -5.12 9.44
C GLY A 27 -9.13 -5.97 9.42
N ASP A 28 -8.72 -6.47 8.28
CA ASP A 28 -7.46 -7.20 8.09
C ASP A 28 -6.55 -6.49 7.06
N ASP A 29 -5.31 -6.97 6.88
CA ASP A 29 -4.33 -6.35 5.96
C ASP A 29 -4.75 -6.49 4.49
N CYS A 30 -5.49 -7.54 4.15
CA CYS A 30 -6.04 -7.76 2.83
C CYS A 30 -7.50 -8.17 2.90
N ALA A 31 -8.29 -7.79 1.89
CA ALA A 31 -9.51 -8.52 1.56
C ALA A 31 -9.14 -9.84 0.89
N ILE A 32 -9.79 -10.95 1.29
CA ILE A 32 -9.64 -12.24 0.63
C ILE A 32 -10.93 -12.57 -0.11
N ILE A 33 -10.79 -12.83 -1.41
CA ILE A 33 -11.89 -13.10 -2.31
C ILE A 33 -11.79 -14.54 -2.79
N ASP A 34 -12.81 -15.35 -2.48
CA ASP A 34 -12.93 -16.70 -3.00
C ASP A 34 -13.52 -16.68 -4.40
N MET A 35 -12.84 -17.32 -5.34
CA MET A 35 -13.27 -17.49 -6.72
C MET A 35 -13.25 -18.99 -7.08
N PRO A 36 -14.07 -19.46 -8.03
CA PRO A 36 -14.03 -20.84 -8.44
C PRO A 36 -12.61 -21.30 -8.80
N GLY A 37 -12.07 -22.25 -8.04
CA GLY A 37 -10.72 -22.80 -8.24
C GLY A 37 -9.55 -21.87 -7.88
N ASN A 38 -9.80 -20.71 -7.24
CA ASN A 38 -8.75 -19.78 -6.87
C ASN A 38 -9.12 -18.92 -5.65
N ARG A 39 -8.11 -18.34 -5.01
CA ARG A 39 -8.29 -17.38 -3.91
C ARG A 39 -7.34 -16.20 -4.12
N ILE A 40 -7.85 -14.99 -4.03
CA ILE A 40 -7.11 -13.75 -4.28
C ILE A 40 -7.13 -12.89 -3.03
N ALA A 41 -5.95 -12.42 -2.61
CA ALA A 41 -5.79 -11.34 -1.66
C ALA A 41 -5.72 -10.00 -2.40
N VAL A 42 -6.40 -9.00 -1.90
CA VAL A 42 -6.39 -7.64 -2.47
C VAL A 42 -6.17 -6.64 -1.34
N THR A 43 -5.21 -5.75 -1.54
CA THR A 43 -4.93 -4.63 -0.65
C THR A 43 -4.89 -3.32 -1.43
N THR A 44 -5.09 -2.21 -0.75
CA THR A 44 -4.91 -0.88 -1.32
C THR A 44 -4.36 0.09 -0.30
N ASP A 45 -3.28 0.77 -0.70
CA ASP A 45 -2.63 1.81 0.09
C ASP A 45 -2.59 3.13 -0.65
N MET A 46 -2.68 4.22 0.11
CA MET A 46 -2.53 5.57 -0.39
C MET A 46 -1.35 6.28 0.27
N MET A 47 -0.54 6.97 -0.52
CA MET A 47 0.54 7.80 -0.04
C MET A 47 0.35 9.26 -0.44
N ALA A 48 0.59 10.16 0.51
CA ALA A 48 0.55 11.61 0.32
C ALA A 48 1.86 12.24 0.83
N VAL A 49 2.35 13.25 0.11
CA VAL A 49 3.52 14.04 0.54
C VAL A 49 3.27 14.68 1.91
N GLY A 50 4.32 14.77 2.71
CA GLY A 50 4.26 15.31 4.07
C GLY A 50 3.74 14.33 5.13
N THR A 51 3.02 13.28 4.72
CA THR A 51 2.53 12.21 5.60
C THR A 51 3.36 10.94 5.44
N HIS A 52 3.47 10.43 4.22
CA HIS A 52 4.07 9.14 3.93
C HIS A 52 5.48 9.24 3.33
N PHE A 53 5.80 10.39 2.76
CA PHE A 53 7.16 10.73 2.29
C PHE A 53 7.40 12.24 2.43
N LEU A 54 8.66 12.64 2.54
CA LEU A 54 9.05 14.03 2.74
C LEU A 54 8.97 14.80 1.41
N PRO A 55 8.64 16.11 1.45
CA PRO A 55 8.88 16.98 0.31
C PRO A 55 10.36 16.90 -0.10
N GLY A 56 10.64 16.73 -1.38
CA GLY A 56 12.01 16.58 -1.91
C GLY A 56 12.62 15.18 -1.76
N ALA A 57 11.88 14.18 -1.27
CA ALA A 57 12.32 12.80 -1.33
C ALA A 57 12.55 12.38 -2.78
N ARG A 58 13.55 11.53 -3.01
CA ARG A 58 13.89 11.05 -4.35
C ARG A 58 12.73 10.31 -4.99
N PRO A 59 12.37 10.64 -6.24
CA PRO A 59 11.23 10.00 -6.92
C PRO A 59 11.34 8.47 -6.98
N GLU A 60 12.59 7.95 -7.15
CA GLU A 60 12.84 6.51 -7.16
C GLU A 60 12.45 5.84 -5.84
N ASP A 61 12.80 6.46 -4.71
CA ASP A 61 12.49 5.93 -3.39
C ASP A 61 10.98 5.97 -3.11
N ILE A 62 10.30 7.02 -3.63
CA ILE A 62 8.84 7.14 -3.54
C ILE A 62 8.17 6.04 -4.36
N GLY A 63 8.61 5.81 -5.60
CA GLY A 63 8.07 4.77 -6.47
C GLY A 63 8.27 3.37 -5.89
N TYR A 64 9.48 3.08 -5.39
CA TYR A 64 9.78 1.83 -4.70
C TYR A 64 8.86 1.63 -3.48
N LYS A 65 8.77 2.63 -2.61
CA LYS A 65 7.95 2.57 -1.40
C LYS A 65 6.47 2.38 -1.71
N ALA A 66 5.95 3.03 -2.75
CA ALA A 66 4.54 2.95 -3.11
C ALA A 66 4.08 1.52 -3.38
N LEU A 67 4.91 0.70 -4.03
CA LEU A 67 4.61 -0.72 -4.22
C LEU A 67 4.97 -1.55 -2.98
N ALA A 68 6.07 -1.23 -2.29
CA ALA A 68 6.57 -2.01 -1.17
C ALA A 68 5.57 -2.13 -0.01
N VAL A 69 4.82 -1.07 0.30
CA VAL A 69 3.81 -1.10 1.37
C VAL A 69 2.70 -2.10 1.05
N ASN A 70 2.22 -2.12 -0.19
CA ASN A 70 1.22 -3.08 -0.66
C ASN A 70 1.75 -4.53 -0.70
N LEU A 71 3.01 -4.71 -1.12
CA LEU A 71 3.64 -6.05 -1.08
C LEU A 71 3.80 -6.56 0.34
N SER A 72 4.01 -5.67 1.32
CA SER A 72 4.04 -5.99 2.74
C SER A 72 2.70 -6.56 3.22
N ASP A 73 1.58 -5.95 2.82
CA ASP A 73 0.24 -6.44 3.17
C ASP A 73 -0.07 -7.79 2.53
N LEU A 74 0.30 -7.96 1.25
CA LEU A 74 0.18 -9.26 0.59
C LEU A 74 0.99 -10.33 1.32
N ALA A 75 2.20 -10.00 1.77
CA ALA A 75 3.04 -10.91 2.54
C ALA A 75 2.42 -11.23 3.92
N ALA A 76 1.83 -10.23 4.60
CA ALA A 76 1.12 -10.44 5.86
C ALA A 76 -0.07 -11.40 5.70
N ALA A 77 -0.78 -11.35 4.56
CA ALA A 77 -1.84 -12.29 4.23
C ALA A 77 -1.32 -13.67 3.76
N GLY A 78 -0.01 -13.84 3.55
CA GLY A 78 0.59 -15.05 2.99
C GLY A 78 0.37 -15.22 1.49
N ALA A 79 0.10 -14.13 0.77
CA ALA A 79 -0.18 -14.13 -0.66
C ALA A 79 1.07 -13.94 -1.50
N SER A 80 1.16 -14.62 -2.63
CA SER A 80 2.17 -14.37 -3.65
C SER A 80 1.73 -13.22 -4.56
N PRO A 81 2.50 -12.14 -4.69
CA PRO A 81 2.16 -11.01 -5.56
C PRO A 81 1.91 -11.43 -7.00
N ARG A 82 0.96 -10.79 -7.68
CA ARG A 82 0.65 -11.06 -9.09
C ARG A 82 0.55 -9.81 -9.93
N ALA A 83 -0.21 -8.84 -9.46
CA ALA A 83 -0.49 -7.65 -10.24
C ALA A 83 -0.83 -6.46 -9.36
N PHE A 84 -0.72 -5.26 -9.93
CA PHE A 84 -1.20 -4.04 -9.28
C PHE A 84 -1.74 -3.03 -10.29
N PHE A 85 -2.51 -2.08 -9.76
CA PHE A 85 -3.00 -0.89 -10.44
C PHE A 85 -2.47 0.34 -9.72
N LEU A 86 -2.06 1.36 -10.49
CA LEU A 86 -1.54 2.62 -9.98
C LEU A 86 -2.52 3.75 -10.28
N SER A 87 -2.97 4.47 -9.26
CA SER A 87 -3.66 5.75 -9.41
C SER A 87 -2.78 6.87 -8.87
N ILE A 88 -2.49 7.89 -9.70
CA ILE A 88 -1.61 8.99 -9.33
C ILE A 88 -2.23 10.34 -9.68
N GLY A 89 -2.31 11.22 -8.67
CA GLY A 89 -2.70 12.61 -8.81
C GLY A 89 -1.46 13.52 -8.78
N LEU A 90 -1.27 14.32 -9.81
CA LEU A 90 -0.11 15.20 -9.99
C LEU A 90 -0.54 16.66 -10.10
N PRO A 91 0.09 17.62 -9.37
CA PRO A 91 -0.21 19.04 -9.52
C PRO A 91 0.22 19.56 -10.89
N GLU A 92 1.34 19.10 -11.39
CA GLU A 92 1.91 19.46 -12.68
C GLU A 92 2.61 18.25 -13.33
N ARG A 93 2.90 18.37 -14.61
CA ARG A 93 3.70 17.40 -15.33
C ARG A 93 5.18 17.68 -15.11
N ASP A 94 5.88 16.75 -14.48
CA ASP A 94 7.33 16.74 -14.33
C ASP A 94 7.87 15.41 -14.87
N ASP A 95 8.40 15.45 -16.08
CA ASP A 95 8.85 14.24 -16.78
C ASP A 95 10.10 13.62 -16.11
N GLU A 96 10.95 14.40 -15.45
CA GLU A 96 12.11 13.89 -14.72
C GLU A 96 11.68 13.19 -13.44
N TRP A 97 10.78 13.82 -12.69
CA TRP A 97 10.19 13.20 -11.50
C TRP A 97 9.47 11.90 -11.84
N LEU A 98 8.65 11.90 -12.89
CA LEU A 98 7.92 10.71 -13.34
C LEU A 98 8.85 9.59 -13.79
N ALA A 99 9.93 9.92 -14.50
CA ALA A 99 10.93 8.93 -14.91
C ALA A 99 11.63 8.30 -13.69
N GLY A 100 11.99 9.10 -12.69
CA GLY A 100 12.54 8.62 -11.43
C GLY A 100 11.57 7.70 -10.69
N PHE A 101 10.34 8.18 -10.46
CA PHE A 101 9.27 7.41 -9.82
C PHE A 101 9.04 6.07 -10.51
N SER A 102 8.91 6.08 -11.84
CA SER A 102 8.71 4.87 -12.63
C SER A 102 9.88 3.89 -12.49
N ARG A 103 11.14 4.36 -12.50
CA ARG A 103 12.30 3.48 -12.31
C ARG A 103 12.24 2.73 -10.97
N GLY A 104 11.98 3.44 -9.88
CA GLY A 104 11.88 2.81 -8.56
C GLY A 104 10.72 1.83 -8.44
N LEU A 105 9.55 2.22 -8.96
CA LEU A 105 8.36 1.38 -8.98
C LEU A 105 8.58 0.09 -9.77
N MET A 106 9.07 0.21 -11.00
CA MET A 106 9.25 -0.94 -11.91
C MET A 106 10.40 -1.85 -11.49
N ALA A 107 11.45 -1.33 -10.87
CA ALA A 107 12.52 -2.17 -10.32
C ALA A 107 11.99 -3.14 -9.25
N LEU A 108 11.11 -2.67 -8.37
CA LEU A 108 10.47 -3.53 -7.37
C LEU A 108 9.43 -4.46 -8.01
N ALA A 109 8.65 -3.98 -8.97
CA ALA A 109 7.66 -4.77 -9.70
C ALA A 109 8.31 -5.99 -10.39
N GLU A 110 9.42 -5.78 -11.09
CA GLU A 110 10.19 -6.84 -11.76
C GLU A 110 10.76 -7.84 -10.75
N SER A 111 11.41 -7.36 -9.68
CA SER A 111 12.05 -8.24 -8.69
C SER A 111 11.05 -9.07 -7.88
N SER A 112 9.83 -8.57 -7.69
CA SER A 112 8.74 -9.26 -6.98
C SER A 112 7.81 -10.09 -7.89
N GLY A 113 7.96 -9.99 -9.21
CA GLY A 113 7.07 -10.62 -10.18
C GLY A 113 5.63 -10.07 -10.15
N CYS A 114 5.46 -8.81 -9.70
CA CYS A 114 4.18 -8.15 -9.58
C CYS A 114 3.95 -7.21 -10.77
N ALA A 115 3.04 -7.53 -11.68
CA ALA A 115 2.85 -6.82 -12.94
C ALA A 115 1.96 -5.57 -12.78
N LEU A 116 2.38 -4.43 -13.34
CA LEU A 116 1.49 -3.26 -13.52
C LEU A 116 0.50 -3.56 -14.65
N LEU A 117 -0.81 -3.61 -14.33
CA LEU A 117 -1.86 -3.92 -15.31
C LEU A 117 -2.67 -2.70 -15.77
N GLY A 118 -2.56 -1.57 -15.08
CA GLY A 118 -3.29 -0.37 -15.44
C GLY A 118 -3.38 0.61 -14.27
N GLY A 119 -4.35 1.51 -14.36
CA GLY A 119 -4.57 2.52 -13.32
C GLY A 119 -5.14 3.80 -13.87
N ASP A 120 -4.91 4.90 -13.16
CA ASP A 120 -5.35 6.24 -13.55
C ASP A 120 -4.25 7.27 -13.29
N THR A 121 -4.12 8.24 -14.18
CA THR A 121 -3.23 9.38 -14.01
C THR A 121 -4.02 10.66 -14.23
N THR A 122 -4.15 11.46 -13.18
CA THR A 122 -4.94 12.69 -13.25
C THR A 122 -4.13 13.90 -12.83
N ARG A 123 -4.43 15.04 -13.45
CA ARG A 123 -3.94 16.33 -12.98
C ARG A 123 -4.82 16.83 -11.86
N THR A 124 -4.22 17.14 -10.71
CA THR A 124 -4.95 17.77 -9.60
C THR A 124 -5.05 19.27 -9.83
N ALA A 125 -6.24 19.82 -9.54
CA ALA A 125 -6.49 21.25 -9.73
C ALA A 125 -5.81 22.09 -8.64
N GLU A 126 -5.47 23.31 -9.00
CA GLU A 126 -5.14 24.36 -8.04
C GLU A 126 -6.44 24.86 -7.37
N VAL A 127 -6.45 24.89 -6.06
CA VAL A 127 -7.57 25.40 -5.27
C VAL A 127 -7.08 26.48 -4.32
N GLY A 128 -7.63 27.70 -4.45
CA GLY A 128 -7.27 28.83 -3.58
C GLY A 128 -5.80 29.27 -3.70
N GLY A 129 -5.20 29.15 -4.89
CA GLY A 129 -3.79 29.53 -5.14
C GLY A 129 -2.78 28.49 -4.62
N THR A 130 -3.23 27.28 -4.29
CA THR A 130 -2.37 26.22 -3.81
C THR A 130 -2.59 24.96 -4.66
N HIS A 131 -1.51 24.39 -5.18
CA HIS A 131 -1.56 23.10 -5.86
C HIS A 131 -1.86 21.97 -4.86
N ALA A 132 -2.75 21.07 -5.25
CA ALA A 132 -2.95 19.85 -4.48
C ALA A 132 -1.66 19.01 -4.50
N PRO A 133 -1.27 18.43 -3.37
CA PRO A 133 -0.04 17.65 -3.29
C PRO A 133 -0.12 16.38 -4.14
N VAL A 134 1.06 15.85 -4.51
CA VAL A 134 1.16 14.52 -5.13
C VAL A 134 0.51 13.49 -4.24
N THR A 135 -0.39 12.72 -4.81
CA THR A 135 -1.10 11.62 -4.15
C THR A 135 -0.97 10.36 -5.00
N ILE A 136 -0.62 9.26 -4.37
CA ILE A 136 -0.36 7.98 -5.05
C ILE A 136 -1.22 6.94 -4.34
N SER A 137 -1.96 6.14 -5.11
CA SER A 137 -2.67 4.98 -4.59
C SER A 137 -2.34 3.76 -5.44
N ILE A 138 -2.02 2.65 -4.78
CA ILE A 138 -1.81 1.36 -5.43
C ILE A 138 -2.82 0.38 -4.86
N THR A 139 -3.46 -0.35 -5.76
CA THR A 139 -4.24 -1.55 -5.42
C THR A 139 -3.48 -2.75 -5.93
N ALA A 140 -3.03 -3.63 -5.04
CA ALA A 140 -2.26 -4.81 -5.39
C ALA A 140 -3.06 -6.10 -5.13
N MET A 141 -2.79 -7.10 -5.95
CA MET A 141 -3.42 -8.41 -5.88
C MET A 141 -2.38 -9.51 -5.81
N GLY A 142 -2.66 -10.50 -4.98
CA GLY A 142 -1.84 -11.70 -4.82
C GLY A 142 -2.68 -12.96 -4.84
N SER A 143 -2.08 -14.08 -5.24
CA SER A 143 -2.73 -15.39 -5.17
C SER A 143 -2.45 -16.08 -3.86
N LEU A 144 -3.45 -16.76 -3.33
CA LEU A 144 -3.37 -17.63 -2.16
C LEU A 144 -3.63 -19.09 -2.57
N PRO A 145 -2.97 -20.06 -1.94
CA PRO A 145 -3.38 -21.47 -2.04
C PRO A 145 -4.81 -21.64 -1.53
N GLU A 146 -5.53 -22.62 -2.08
CA GLU A 146 -6.88 -22.95 -1.66
C GLU A 146 -6.96 -23.23 -0.14
N GLY A 147 -7.93 -22.65 0.53
CA GLY A 147 -8.12 -22.77 1.97
C GLY A 147 -7.04 -22.10 2.84
N LYS A 148 -6.09 -21.37 2.23
CA LYS A 148 -5.01 -20.67 2.94
C LYS A 148 -5.26 -19.16 2.95
N GLY A 149 -4.60 -18.50 3.88
CA GLY A 149 -4.61 -17.07 4.14
C GLY A 149 -4.33 -16.83 5.62
N LEU A 150 -3.46 -15.87 5.89
CA LEU A 150 -3.15 -15.45 7.25
C LEU A 150 -4.07 -14.29 7.63
N THR A 151 -4.51 -14.27 8.87
CA THR A 151 -5.40 -13.25 9.42
C THR A 151 -4.85 -12.73 10.73
N ARG A 152 -5.17 -11.50 11.09
CA ARG A 152 -4.79 -10.90 12.38
C ARG A 152 -5.32 -11.71 13.57
N ALA A 153 -6.47 -12.34 13.43
CA ALA A 153 -7.10 -13.15 14.47
C ALA A 153 -6.60 -14.61 14.49
N GLY A 154 -5.66 -14.99 13.62
CA GLY A 154 -5.22 -16.37 13.46
C GLY A 154 -4.25 -16.86 14.52
N ALA A 155 -3.53 -15.95 15.20
CA ALA A 155 -2.53 -16.30 16.22
C ALA A 155 -3.15 -16.95 17.47
N LYS A 156 -2.43 -17.89 18.06
CA LYS A 156 -2.85 -18.66 19.24
C LYS A 156 -1.79 -18.55 20.34
N PRO A 157 -2.17 -18.72 21.62
CA PRO A 157 -1.21 -18.83 22.71
C PRO A 157 -0.22 -19.98 22.44
N GLY A 158 1.09 -19.66 22.50
CA GLY A 158 2.17 -20.59 22.20
C GLY A 158 2.77 -20.45 20.81
N ASP A 159 2.20 -19.61 19.94
CA ASP A 159 2.83 -19.26 18.67
C ASP A 159 4.05 -18.34 18.87
N ASP A 160 5.09 -18.53 18.06
CA ASP A 160 6.27 -17.70 18.06
C ASP A 160 6.00 -16.37 17.33
N ILE A 161 6.58 -15.29 17.84
CA ILE A 161 6.54 -13.97 17.20
C ILE A 161 7.83 -13.74 16.43
N TRP A 162 7.72 -13.63 15.10
CA TRP A 162 8.83 -13.38 14.21
C TRP A 162 8.79 -11.96 13.64
N VAL A 163 9.96 -11.32 13.56
CA VAL A 163 10.11 -9.97 12.99
C VAL A 163 11.22 -10.03 11.95
N SER A 164 10.95 -9.49 10.76
CA SER A 164 11.97 -9.30 9.73
C SER A 164 12.80 -8.06 10.02
N GLY A 165 14.13 -8.20 10.09
CA GLY A 165 15.05 -7.09 10.39
C GLY A 165 15.07 -6.70 11.88
N THR A 166 15.53 -5.48 12.16
CA THR A 166 15.69 -4.96 13.54
C THR A 166 14.58 -4.00 13.88
N VAL A 167 13.95 -4.23 15.03
CA VAL A 167 12.86 -3.36 15.51
C VAL A 167 13.38 -1.95 15.81
N GLY A 168 12.78 -0.94 15.18
CA GLY A 168 13.09 0.47 15.41
C GLY A 168 14.02 1.13 14.40
N ASP A 169 14.67 0.38 13.50
CA ASP A 169 15.61 0.92 12.51
C ASP A 169 14.96 1.95 11.58
N ALA A 170 13.75 1.70 11.11
CA ALA A 170 13.01 2.63 10.24
C ALA A 170 12.74 3.98 10.94
N TYR A 171 12.43 3.94 12.24
CA TYR A 171 12.22 5.17 13.03
C TYR A 171 13.53 5.92 13.29
N ALA A 172 14.62 5.20 13.56
CA ALA A 172 15.94 5.77 13.74
C ALA A 172 16.41 6.46 12.45
N ALA A 173 16.25 5.80 11.29
CA ALA A 173 16.56 6.35 9.98
C ALA A 173 15.76 7.62 9.68
N LEU A 174 14.44 7.62 9.93
CA LEU A 174 13.59 8.80 9.76
C LEU A 174 14.01 9.98 10.62
N LYS A 175 14.42 9.72 11.89
CA LYS A 175 14.94 10.78 12.77
C LYS A 175 16.25 11.39 12.27
N GLN A 176 17.12 10.57 11.70
CA GLN A 176 18.39 11.02 11.14
C GLN A 176 18.18 11.85 9.89
N ASP A 177 17.33 11.41 8.98
CA ASP A 177 16.96 12.12 7.76
C ASP A 177 16.35 13.50 8.05
N ARG A 178 15.40 13.58 8.97
CA ARG A 178 14.81 14.86 9.43
C ARG A 178 15.79 15.82 10.08
N LYS A 179 16.94 15.35 10.59
CA LYS A 179 17.99 16.21 11.14
C LYS A 179 18.92 16.72 10.03
N SER A 180 19.16 15.95 8.99
CA SER A 180 20.02 16.33 7.87
C SER A 180 19.35 17.33 6.90
N THR A 181 18.04 17.46 6.94
CA THR A 181 17.24 18.37 6.10
C THR A 181 16.94 19.72 6.79
N ARG A 182 17.51 20.03 7.94
CA ARG A 182 17.47 21.32 8.64
C ARG A 182 18.83 21.99 8.60
#